data_46d0623eadd2bac97c658af3b01ff061
#
_entry.id   46d0623eadd2bac97c658af3b01ff061
#
_cell.length_a   1.000
_cell.length_b   1.000
_cell.length_c   1.000
_cell.angle_alpha   90.00
_cell.angle_beta   90.00
_cell.angle_gamma   90.00
#
_symmetry.space_group_name_H-M   'P 1'
#
loop_
_entity.id
_entity.type
_entity.pdbx_description
1 polymer ?
#
loop_
_entity_poly.entity_id
_entity_poly.type
_entity_poly.pdbx_seq_one_letter_code
_entity_poly.pdbx_strand_id
1 'polypeptide(L)'
;MSISDKTSRRSFLANGALSILAVPFASRVLGAPLRSEVEVTLVAQTKDSTIENVSFGLPLPLKFLKTASNVSAFTESGQELAAAVRSLEPWRNQGAEGSIRSVLIQFKLDFTEQKTQRVKIRFGSHRQKNEPNFVPVEQTLLAQDGLKGPRVVALIPPQWLSDSGIVGPQVPSSESGKYRAYDDFVEKTFPGSLAYLDSQVYHEWLFDRTTCYYKMYVRTGELKYFSAAYHAANFMRQHTKLDGEDAGIFTLKGADLKYVYPRAMHIHYLLTGDERALAAGKLMARYCLDHQNPVYQPASLKPVALGVDPERGRNFWTLRHQGYGLLGVLHGWEMTGDQRYWKKAVECIAAYYKHQQQPPDGRPADGSLRQDWELYDPNEATFKGATSAWMMALLLDPLFCYWTISGDKRVPQIILKWCDFLDRRGIVPNGSKAYYVINCFAAFDPNQSPGEIGPDMQMHNMEMAYMFALGIFFSRDVRRREVYQKRFQGFFELAVMVDPNHPARAFNWTFQFTSQLVYFMQRPA
;
A
#
# COMPACT_ATOMS: atom_id res chain seq x y z
N MET A 1 -24.24 55.44 30.48
CA MET A 1 -24.86 54.13 30.68
C MET A 1 -24.26 53.20 29.66
N SER A 2 -23.19 52.63 29.91
CA SER A 2 -22.80 51.29 30.36
C SER A 2 -23.78 50.19 30.01
N ILE A 3 -23.37 49.28 29.13
CA ILE A 3 -23.36 47.83 29.41
C ILE A 3 -22.45 47.17 28.32
N SER A 4 -21.36 46.60 28.81
CA SER A 4 -20.46 45.68 28.14
C SER A 4 -21.12 44.32 27.96
N ASP A 5 -20.90 43.67 26.82
CA ASP A 5 -21.10 42.22 26.79
C ASP A 5 -19.88 41.52 26.16
N LYS A 6 -19.09 40.97 27.08
CA LYS A 6 -17.98 40.03 26.78
C LYS A 6 -18.61 38.64 26.71
N THR A 7 -18.92 38.15 25.51
CA THR A 7 -19.24 36.73 25.36
C THR A 7 -17.99 35.93 24.95
N SER A 8 -17.64 35.12 25.86
CA SER A 8 -16.55 34.19 26.05
C SER A 8 -16.31 33.21 24.88
N ARG A 9 -15.07 33.20 24.38
CA ARG A 9 -14.48 32.18 23.47
C ARG A 9 -14.18 30.83 24.17
N ARG A 10 -14.98 30.38 25.14
CA ARG A 10 -14.67 29.17 25.94
C ARG A 10 -15.67 28.02 25.83
N SER A 11 -16.55 27.96 24.84
CA SER A 11 -17.56 26.88 24.72
C SER A 11 -17.39 25.94 23.51
N PHE A 12 -16.21 25.84 22.90
CA PHE A 12 -15.99 24.94 21.77
C PHE A 12 -15.09 23.70 22.07
N LEU A 13 -14.78 23.48 23.35
CA LEU A 13 -13.91 22.35 23.77
C LEU A 13 -14.58 21.32 24.69
N ALA A 14 -15.91 21.29 24.78
CA ALA A 14 -16.62 20.43 25.75
C ALA A 14 -17.58 19.42 25.11
N ASN A 15 -17.36 18.92 23.89
CA ASN A 15 -18.14 17.80 23.33
C ASN A 15 -17.25 16.75 22.63
N GLY A 16 -16.11 16.41 23.22
CA GLY A 16 -15.19 15.36 22.77
C GLY A 16 -15.21 14.07 23.59
N ALA A 17 -16.28 13.78 24.33
CA ALA A 17 -16.35 12.59 25.18
C ALA A 17 -17.52 11.68 24.81
N LEU A 18 -17.49 11.07 23.61
CA LEU A 18 -18.34 9.92 23.26
C LEU A 18 -17.70 9.15 22.09
N SER A 19 -16.63 8.41 22.39
CA SER A 19 -15.98 7.48 21.43
C SER A 19 -15.38 6.27 22.15
N ILE A 20 -16.14 5.65 23.03
CA ILE A 20 -15.71 4.40 23.68
C ILE A 20 -16.53 3.24 23.14
N LEU A 21 -16.44 2.92 21.84
CA LEU A 21 -16.95 1.64 21.29
C LEU A 21 -16.39 1.28 19.90
N ALA A 22 -15.31 1.89 19.45
CA ALA A 22 -14.72 1.59 18.11
C ALA A 22 -13.45 0.74 18.15
N VAL A 23 -13.01 0.27 19.31
CA VAL A 23 -11.74 -0.42 19.51
C VAL A 23 -11.68 -1.89 19.01
N PRO A 24 -12.76 -2.64 18.74
CA PRO A 24 -12.59 -4.06 18.39
C PRO A 24 -12.24 -4.36 16.93
N PHE A 25 -12.42 -3.44 15.97
CA PHE A 25 -12.36 -3.81 14.55
C PHE A 25 -10.94 -3.81 13.97
N ALA A 26 -10.13 -2.80 14.21
CA ALA A 26 -8.75 -2.76 13.71
C ALA A 26 -7.89 -3.89 14.31
N SER A 27 -8.15 -4.25 15.58
CA SER A 27 -7.49 -5.37 16.23
C SER A 27 -7.92 -6.76 15.70
N ARG A 28 -9.11 -6.87 15.09
CA ARG A 28 -9.55 -8.11 14.43
C ARG A 28 -8.96 -8.28 13.02
N VAL A 29 -8.65 -7.19 12.33
CA VAL A 29 -8.05 -7.22 10.98
C VAL A 29 -6.58 -7.61 11.04
N LEU A 30 -5.86 -7.26 12.13
CA LEU A 30 -4.42 -7.48 12.30
C LEU A 30 -4.07 -8.35 13.54
N GLY A 31 -5.06 -8.94 14.20
CA GLY A 31 -4.86 -9.74 15.43
C GLY A 31 -4.73 -11.23 15.16
N ALA A 32 -3.49 -11.70 14.97
CA ALA A 32 -3.17 -13.12 14.92
C ALA A 32 -3.05 -13.74 16.32
N PRO A 33 -3.23 -15.07 16.48
CA PRO A 33 -2.90 -15.74 17.72
C PRO A 33 -1.41 -15.53 18.04
N LEU A 34 -1.13 -15.14 19.28
CA LEU A 34 0.23 -14.86 19.74
C LEU A 34 1.06 -16.15 19.72
N ARG A 35 1.96 -16.27 18.75
CA ARG A 35 2.96 -17.33 18.70
C ARG A 35 4.17 -16.87 19.52
N SER A 36 4.70 -17.75 20.38
CA SER A 36 5.88 -17.46 21.19
C SER A 36 7.19 -17.54 20.39
N GLU A 37 7.16 -18.10 19.19
CA GLU A 37 8.33 -18.24 18.31
C GLU A 37 7.93 -18.23 16.82
N VAL A 38 8.92 -17.89 15.97
CA VAL A 38 8.86 -18.05 14.51
C VAL A 38 10.14 -18.71 14.02
N GLU A 39 10.00 -19.69 13.13
CA GLU A 39 11.11 -20.31 12.44
C GLU A 39 11.41 -19.54 11.15
N VAL A 40 12.65 -19.12 10.95
CA VAL A 40 13.15 -18.38 9.79
C VAL A 40 14.15 -19.25 9.06
N THR A 41 13.98 -19.40 7.75
CA THR A 41 14.94 -20.10 6.90
C THR A 41 15.96 -19.10 6.37
N LEU A 42 17.24 -19.37 6.64
CA LEU A 42 18.36 -18.57 6.20
C LEU A 42 19.00 -19.23 4.98
N VAL A 43 19.19 -18.45 3.90
CA VAL A 43 19.78 -18.94 2.64
C VAL A 43 21.00 -18.10 2.28
N ALA A 44 22.19 -18.67 2.41
CA ALA A 44 23.43 -18.02 2.00
C ALA A 44 23.51 -17.90 0.47
N GLN A 45 23.79 -16.71 -0.01
CA GLN A 45 23.86 -16.37 -1.43
C GLN A 45 25.32 -16.37 -1.95
N THR A 46 26.30 -16.47 -1.07
CA THR A 46 27.72 -16.51 -1.41
C THR A 46 28.14 -17.91 -1.89
N LYS A 47 29.05 -17.98 -2.88
CA LYS A 47 29.58 -19.27 -3.38
C LYS A 47 30.48 -19.92 -2.34
N ASP A 48 31.39 -19.15 -1.76
CA ASP A 48 32.35 -19.60 -0.76
C ASP A 48 31.81 -19.23 0.61
N SER A 49 31.13 -20.16 1.24
CA SER A 49 30.49 -19.90 2.53
C SER A 49 31.46 -20.02 3.65
N THR A 50 31.40 -19.05 4.47
CA THR A 50 32.14 -18.91 5.72
C THR A 50 31.15 -18.43 6.78
N ILE A 51 31.64 -17.94 7.87
CA ILE A 51 30.82 -17.24 8.88
C ILE A 51 30.31 -15.93 8.27
N GLU A 52 28.96 -15.82 8.19
CA GLU A 52 28.29 -14.64 7.64
C GLU A 52 27.62 -13.82 8.73
N ASN A 53 27.58 -12.51 8.52
CA ASN A 53 26.72 -11.62 9.30
C ASN A 53 25.30 -11.69 8.75
N VAL A 54 24.43 -12.38 9.44
CA VAL A 54 22.99 -12.42 9.13
C VAL A 54 22.35 -11.11 9.60
N SER A 55 21.57 -10.47 8.75
CA SER A 55 20.86 -9.22 9.09
C SER A 55 19.50 -9.20 8.41
N PHE A 56 18.43 -9.04 9.17
CA PHE A 56 17.07 -8.92 8.64
C PHE A 56 16.14 -8.20 9.59
N GLY A 57 15.14 -7.53 9.02
CA GLY A 57 14.01 -6.99 9.75
C GLY A 57 12.92 -8.05 9.91
N LEU A 58 12.43 -8.23 11.12
CA LEU A 58 11.31 -9.11 11.42
C LEU A 58 10.09 -8.28 11.77
N PRO A 59 9.09 -8.18 10.87
CA PRO A 59 7.86 -7.47 11.17
C PRO A 59 7.01 -8.23 12.19
N LEU A 60 6.33 -7.48 13.04
CA LEU A 60 5.58 -7.99 14.17
C LEU A 60 4.09 -7.62 14.07
N PRO A 61 3.19 -8.52 14.47
CA PRO A 61 1.77 -8.22 14.57
C PRO A 61 1.48 -7.04 15.50
N LEU A 62 0.36 -6.37 15.26
CA LEU A 62 -0.10 -5.25 16.08
C LEU A 62 -0.22 -5.65 17.55
N LYS A 63 0.35 -4.86 18.47
CA LYS A 63 0.36 -5.07 19.93
C LYS A 63 1.15 -6.31 20.41
N PHE A 64 1.92 -6.95 19.54
CA PHE A 64 2.60 -8.20 19.86
C PHE A 64 3.75 -8.03 20.84
N LEU A 65 4.65 -7.06 20.60
CA LEU A 65 5.88 -6.88 21.38
C LEU A 65 6.08 -5.40 21.76
N LYS A 66 6.54 -5.15 22.99
CA LYS A 66 6.86 -3.81 23.47
C LYS A 66 8.35 -3.57 23.67
N THR A 67 9.15 -4.63 23.85
CA THR A 67 10.55 -4.53 24.26
C THR A 67 11.44 -5.43 23.42
N ALA A 68 12.38 -4.85 22.66
CA ALA A 68 13.29 -5.59 21.78
C ALA A 68 14.27 -6.52 22.54
N SER A 69 14.53 -6.28 23.82
CA SER A 69 15.34 -7.17 24.67
C SER A 69 14.69 -8.54 24.91
N ASN A 70 13.37 -8.65 24.64
CA ASN A 70 12.61 -9.90 24.76
C ASN A 70 12.56 -10.69 23.44
N VAL A 71 13.51 -10.49 22.56
CA VAL A 71 13.69 -11.22 21.30
C VAL A 71 15.01 -11.96 21.36
N SER A 72 15.01 -13.26 21.17
CA SER A 72 16.20 -14.13 21.19
C SER A 72 16.24 -14.99 19.93
N ALA A 73 17.42 -15.27 19.41
CA ALA A 73 17.66 -16.14 18.27
C ALA A 73 18.30 -17.47 18.72
N PHE A 74 17.82 -18.58 18.18
CA PHE A 74 18.30 -19.92 18.49
C PHE A 74 18.60 -20.72 17.22
N THR A 75 19.63 -21.54 17.25
CA THR A 75 19.87 -22.55 16.21
C THR A 75 18.75 -23.60 16.23
N GLU A 76 18.67 -24.43 15.20
CA GLU A 76 17.73 -25.55 15.13
C GLU A 76 17.93 -26.53 16.30
N SER A 77 19.18 -26.73 16.76
CA SER A 77 19.52 -27.55 17.93
C SER A 77 19.12 -26.91 19.28
N GLY A 78 18.63 -25.68 19.29
CA GLY A 78 18.18 -24.97 20.50
C GLY A 78 19.29 -24.20 21.24
N GLN A 79 20.46 -24.02 20.64
CA GLN A 79 21.51 -23.17 21.21
C GLN A 79 21.18 -21.70 20.94
N GLU A 80 21.19 -20.85 21.99
CA GLU A 80 21.01 -19.41 21.83
C GLU A 80 22.22 -18.79 21.12
N LEU A 81 21.94 -17.96 20.10
CA LEU A 81 22.91 -17.18 19.34
C LEU A 81 23.13 -15.82 20.02
N ALA A 82 24.36 -15.34 20.03
CA ALA A 82 24.63 -13.95 20.41
C ALA A 82 24.06 -13.02 19.32
N ALA A 83 23.02 -12.27 19.66
CA ALA A 83 22.29 -11.44 18.70
C ALA A 83 22.21 -9.98 19.16
N ALA A 84 22.39 -9.06 18.20
CA ALA A 84 22.00 -7.67 18.34
C ALA A 84 20.54 -7.51 17.86
N VAL A 85 19.70 -6.91 18.69
CA VAL A 85 18.29 -6.67 18.34
C VAL A 85 17.87 -5.27 18.75
N ARG A 86 17.30 -4.51 17.81
CA ARG A 86 16.73 -3.19 18.07
C ARG A 86 15.37 -3.01 17.42
N SER A 87 14.54 -2.15 17.96
CA SER A 87 13.32 -1.70 17.31
C SER A 87 13.67 -0.88 16.06
N LEU A 88 12.97 -1.14 14.95
CA LEU A 88 13.03 -0.32 13.75
C LEU A 88 11.98 0.79 13.79
N GLU A 89 10.75 0.44 14.18
CA GLU A 89 9.63 1.38 14.16
C GLU A 89 8.55 0.95 15.16
N PRO A 90 7.85 1.89 15.82
CA PRO A 90 6.66 1.59 16.61
C PRO A 90 5.41 1.52 15.71
N TRP A 91 4.42 0.73 16.12
CA TRP A 91 3.07 0.83 15.60
C TRP A 91 2.45 2.18 16.00
N ARG A 92 1.79 2.85 15.04
CA ARG A 92 1.11 4.13 15.25
C ARG A 92 -0.41 4.04 15.14
N ASN A 93 -0.93 2.82 15.09
CA ASN A 93 -2.38 2.58 15.09
C ASN A 93 -2.97 2.93 16.46
N GLN A 94 -4.19 3.45 16.46
CA GLN A 94 -4.89 3.78 17.68
C GLN A 94 -4.99 2.57 18.62
N GLY A 95 -4.59 2.75 19.87
CA GLY A 95 -4.56 1.70 20.90
C GLY A 95 -3.42 0.69 20.77
N ALA A 96 -2.39 0.99 19.98
CA ALA A 96 -1.19 0.16 19.85
C ALA A 96 0.08 0.83 20.43
N GLU A 97 -0.12 1.85 21.24
CA GLU A 97 0.95 2.68 21.81
C GLU A 97 2.01 1.81 22.50
N GLY A 98 3.27 2.09 22.18
CA GLY A 98 4.43 1.39 22.73
C GLY A 98 4.68 -0.01 22.15
N SER A 99 3.89 -0.49 21.20
CA SER A 99 4.21 -1.75 20.50
C SER A 99 5.15 -1.53 19.32
N ILE A 100 6.01 -2.50 19.08
CA ILE A 100 7.02 -2.49 18.02
C ILE A 100 6.43 -3.07 16.74
N ARG A 101 6.62 -2.37 15.61
CA ARG A 101 6.16 -2.80 14.27
C ARG A 101 7.15 -3.75 13.60
N SER A 102 8.45 -3.53 13.78
CA SER A 102 9.49 -4.42 13.28
C SER A 102 10.75 -4.30 14.13
N VAL A 103 11.51 -5.38 14.23
CA VAL A 103 12.83 -5.41 14.87
C VAL A 103 13.91 -5.77 13.86
N LEU A 104 15.06 -5.11 13.92
CA LEU A 104 16.28 -5.55 13.25
C LEU A 104 16.94 -6.60 14.12
N ILE A 105 17.27 -7.74 13.53
CA ILE A 105 18.00 -8.84 14.18
C ILE A 105 19.28 -9.09 13.40
N GLN A 106 20.42 -9.10 14.12
CA GLN A 106 21.74 -9.41 13.56
C GLN A 106 22.46 -10.42 14.43
N PHE A 107 23.13 -11.38 13.82
CA PHE A 107 24.00 -12.36 14.47
C PHE A 107 24.96 -12.98 13.45
N LYS A 108 26.00 -13.67 13.93
CA LYS A 108 26.91 -14.44 13.10
C LYS A 108 26.46 -15.88 13.03
N LEU A 109 26.55 -16.49 11.84
CA LEU A 109 26.26 -17.90 11.62
C LEU A 109 27.21 -18.50 10.59
N ASP A 110 27.65 -19.73 10.84
CA ASP A 110 28.54 -20.47 9.94
C ASP A 110 27.73 -21.22 8.86
N PHE A 111 28.04 -20.96 7.59
CA PHE A 111 27.42 -21.59 6.43
C PHE A 111 28.40 -22.51 5.66
N THR A 112 29.52 -22.90 6.26
CA THR A 112 30.56 -23.70 5.62
C THR A 112 30.00 -25.04 5.13
N GLU A 113 29.25 -25.74 5.96
CA GLU A 113 28.71 -27.06 5.64
C GLU A 113 27.36 -27.00 4.93
N GLN A 114 26.52 -26.03 5.27
CA GLN A 114 25.14 -25.93 4.78
C GLN A 114 24.78 -24.52 4.36
N LYS A 115 24.40 -24.37 3.08
CA LYS A 115 23.93 -23.08 2.52
C LYS A 115 22.57 -22.64 3.04
N THR A 116 21.77 -23.57 3.53
CA THR A 116 20.43 -23.31 4.07
C THR A 116 20.36 -23.82 5.49
N GLN A 117 19.98 -22.95 6.42
CA GLN A 117 19.83 -23.26 7.83
C GLN A 117 18.53 -22.70 8.38
N ARG A 118 18.05 -23.23 9.48
CA ARG A 118 16.87 -22.73 10.17
C ARG A 118 17.28 -22.16 11.52
N VAL A 119 16.64 -21.06 11.87
CA VAL A 119 16.77 -20.43 13.18
C VAL A 119 15.39 -20.16 13.76
N LYS A 120 15.27 -20.24 15.07
CA LYS A 120 14.05 -19.94 15.81
C LYS A 120 14.20 -18.58 16.48
N ILE A 121 13.32 -17.66 16.19
CA ILE A 121 13.23 -16.38 16.89
C ILE A 121 12.14 -16.51 17.94
N ARG A 122 12.51 -16.34 19.21
CA ARG A 122 11.61 -16.48 20.38
C ARG A 122 11.33 -15.13 21.00
N PHE A 123 10.15 -15.01 21.58
CA PHE A 123 9.63 -13.80 22.18
C PHE A 123 9.18 -14.03 23.63
N GLY A 124 9.18 -12.97 24.44
CA GLY A 124 8.61 -12.97 25.79
C GLY A 124 9.63 -13.10 26.90
N SER A 125 10.76 -13.77 26.70
CA SER A 125 11.83 -13.87 27.68
C SER A 125 12.99 -12.95 27.33
N HIS A 126 13.67 -12.42 28.36
CA HIS A 126 14.86 -11.59 28.15
C HIS A 126 15.98 -12.41 27.52
N ARG A 127 16.59 -11.88 26.45
CA ARG A 127 17.72 -12.49 25.75
C ARG A 127 18.94 -12.60 26.69
N GLN A 128 19.57 -13.76 26.71
CA GLN A 128 20.72 -14.05 27.57
C GLN A 128 22.05 -13.75 26.86
N LYS A 129 22.15 -14.05 25.55
CA LYS A 129 23.34 -13.82 24.74
C LYS A 129 23.19 -12.56 23.87
N ASN A 130 23.90 -11.52 24.22
CA ASN A 130 23.87 -10.24 23.51
C ASN A 130 25.11 -10.08 22.63
N GLU A 131 24.89 -9.63 21.38
CA GLU A 131 25.92 -8.99 20.57
C GLU A 131 25.78 -7.47 20.77
N PRO A 132 26.79 -6.77 21.29
CA PRO A 132 26.64 -5.36 21.63
C PRO A 132 26.61 -4.42 20.43
N ASN A 133 27.14 -4.86 19.28
CA ASN A 133 27.34 -4.01 18.11
C ASN A 133 26.50 -4.46 16.92
N PHE A 134 25.82 -3.51 16.29
CA PHE A 134 25.25 -3.69 14.96
C PHE A 134 26.33 -3.42 13.90
N VAL A 135 26.35 -4.24 12.87
CA VAL A 135 27.09 -3.90 11.65
C VAL A 135 26.18 -3.11 10.72
N PRO A 136 26.70 -2.12 9.97
CA PRO A 136 25.93 -1.44 8.93
C PRO A 136 25.35 -2.46 7.94
N VAL A 137 24.09 -2.26 7.55
CA VAL A 137 23.39 -3.21 6.64
C VAL A 137 24.15 -3.38 5.33
N GLU A 138 24.81 -2.33 4.83
CA GLU A 138 25.63 -2.35 3.63
C GLU A 138 26.77 -3.39 3.67
N GLN A 139 27.29 -3.70 4.86
CA GLN A 139 28.33 -4.72 5.05
C GLN A 139 27.77 -6.15 4.99
N THR A 140 26.46 -6.30 5.05
CA THR A 140 25.79 -7.60 4.93
C THR A 140 25.29 -7.89 3.51
N LEU A 141 25.63 -7.02 2.53
CA LEU A 141 25.18 -7.13 1.15
C LEU A 141 26.23 -7.82 0.26
N LEU A 142 25.79 -8.43 -0.83
CA LEU A 142 26.65 -8.98 -1.88
C LEU A 142 27.37 -7.88 -2.67
N ALA A 143 26.73 -6.74 -2.82
CA ALA A 143 27.29 -5.52 -3.37
C ALA A 143 26.74 -4.31 -2.62
N GLN A 144 27.53 -3.27 -2.42
CA GLN A 144 27.16 -2.11 -1.60
C GLN A 144 25.95 -1.34 -2.15
N ASP A 145 25.70 -1.40 -3.46
CA ASP A 145 24.53 -0.81 -4.12
C ASP A 145 23.20 -1.48 -3.69
N GLY A 146 23.27 -2.73 -3.21
CA GLY A 146 22.13 -3.53 -2.78
C GLY A 146 21.39 -4.25 -3.92
N LEU A 147 21.74 -4.03 -5.18
CA LEU A 147 21.04 -4.63 -6.33
C LEU A 147 21.11 -6.16 -6.33
N LYS A 148 22.20 -6.73 -5.80
CA LYS A 148 22.38 -8.20 -5.70
C LYS A 148 21.77 -8.80 -4.42
N GLY A 149 21.21 -7.97 -3.55
CA GLY A 149 20.62 -8.40 -2.29
C GLY A 149 21.63 -8.70 -1.17
N PRO A 150 21.14 -9.28 -0.05
CA PRO A 150 21.97 -9.61 1.11
C PRO A 150 22.80 -10.88 0.86
N ARG A 151 23.91 -11.00 1.59
CA ARG A 151 24.76 -12.22 1.61
C ARG A 151 24.00 -13.43 2.16
N VAL A 152 23.09 -13.19 3.11
CA VAL A 152 22.18 -14.21 3.64
C VAL A 152 20.76 -13.66 3.59
N VAL A 153 19.89 -14.37 2.86
CA VAL A 153 18.46 -14.05 2.81
C VAL A 153 17.76 -14.76 3.97
N ALA A 154 16.97 -14.02 4.73
CA ALA A 154 16.08 -14.56 5.74
C ALA A 154 14.65 -14.69 5.19
N LEU A 155 14.22 -15.91 4.93
CA LEU A 155 12.87 -16.22 4.47
C LEU A 155 11.96 -16.41 5.68
N ILE A 156 11.09 -15.45 5.88
CA ILE A 156 10.11 -15.43 6.96
C ILE A 156 8.85 -16.19 6.48
N PRO A 157 8.22 -17.04 7.30
CA PRO A 157 7.04 -17.77 6.90
C PRO A 157 5.89 -16.86 6.45
N PRO A 158 5.15 -17.19 5.36
CA PRO A 158 4.08 -16.35 4.82
C PRO A 158 2.94 -16.11 5.83
N GLN A 159 2.67 -17.07 6.70
CA GLN A 159 1.69 -16.86 7.76
C GLN A 159 2.12 -15.76 8.73
N TRP A 160 3.39 -15.75 9.16
CA TRP A 160 3.91 -14.69 10.02
C TRP A 160 3.89 -13.31 9.32
N LEU A 161 4.33 -13.28 8.06
CA LEU A 161 4.33 -12.06 7.25
C LEU A 161 2.91 -11.50 7.06
N SER A 162 1.94 -12.36 6.78
CA SER A 162 0.52 -11.98 6.65
C SER A 162 -0.04 -11.47 7.98
N ASP A 163 0.23 -12.17 9.08
CA ASP A 163 -0.21 -11.80 10.42
C ASP A 163 0.43 -10.49 10.91
N SER A 164 1.65 -10.18 10.45
CA SER A 164 2.32 -8.92 10.76
C SER A 164 1.66 -7.68 10.15
N GLY A 165 0.85 -7.86 9.08
CA GLY A 165 0.21 -6.75 8.39
C GLY A 165 1.17 -5.77 7.71
N ILE A 166 2.43 -6.15 7.47
CA ILE A 166 3.48 -5.25 6.95
C ILE A 166 3.13 -4.59 5.61
N VAL A 167 2.38 -5.27 4.75
CA VAL A 167 1.89 -4.77 3.45
C VAL A 167 0.38 -4.56 3.42
N GLY A 168 -0.25 -4.45 4.58
CA GLY A 168 -1.70 -4.51 4.75
C GLY A 168 -2.22 -5.95 4.91
N PRO A 169 -3.54 -6.16 4.96
CA PRO A 169 -4.11 -7.48 5.18
C PRO A 169 -3.83 -8.43 4.01
N GLN A 170 -3.31 -9.59 4.30
CA GLN A 170 -2.99 -10.63 3.32
C GLN A 170 -3.47 -12.00 3.83
N VAL A 171 -3.53 -12.95 2.90
CA VAL A 171 -3.70 -14.38 3.18
C VAL A 171 -2.55 -15.11 2.52
N PRO A 172 -1.88 -16.05 3.18
CA PRO A 172 -0.90 -16.90 2.53
C PRO A 172 -1.48 -17.57 1.29
N SER A 173 -0.70 -17.68 0.21
CA SER A 173 -1.17 -18.28 -1.05
C SER A 173 -1.66 -19.73 -0.88
N SER A 174 -1.08 -20.47 0.07
CA SER A 174 -1.54 -21.81 0.46
C SER A 174 -2.95 -21.85 1.06
N GLU A 175 -3.44 -20.71 1.56
CA GLU A 175 -4.75 -20.56 2.20
C GLU A 175 -5.79 -19.86 1.30
N SER A 176 -5.47 -19.59 0.03
CA SER A 176 -6.39 -18.89 -0.89
C SER A 176 -7.68 -19.65 -1.18
N GLY A 177 -7.71 -20.98 -0.99
CA GLY A 177 -8.89 -21.81 -1.17
C GLY A 177 -9.49 -21.67 -2.57
N LYS A 178 -10.79 -21.38 -2.67
CA LYS A 178 -11.50 -21.19 -3.94
C LYS A 178 -11.01 -19.99 -4.77
N TYR A 179 -10.19 -19.11 -4.21
CA TYR A 179 -9.59 -17.96 -4.91
C TYR A 179 -8.17 -18.24 -5.40
N ARG A 180 -7.72 -19.48 -5.42
CA ARG A 180 -6.40 -19.91 -5.87
C ARG A 180 -6.06 -19.41 -7.28
N ALA A 181 -7.04 -19.22 -8.13
CA ALA A 181 -6.86 -18.65 -9.47
C ALA A 181 -6.15 -17.28 -9.45
N TYR A 182 -6.24 -16.50 -8.35
CA TYR A 182 -5.47 -15.28 -8.18
C TYR A 182 -3.96 -15.57 -8.13
N ASP A 183 -3.55 -16.53 -7.31
CA ASP A 183 -2.14 -16.88 -7.14
C ASP A 183 -1.58 -17.53 -8.41
N ASP A 184 -2.36 -18.38 -9.07
CA ASP A 184 -1.98 -18.99 -10.36
C ASP A 184 -1.80 -17.92 -11.45
N PHE A 185 -2.61 -16.86 -11.44
CA PHE A 185 -2.48 -15.73 -12.37
C PHE A 185 -1.22 -14.92 -12.09
N VAL A 186 -0.89 -14.65 -10.81
CA VAL A 186 0.36 -14.02 -10.41
C VAL A 186 1.56 -14.85 -10.87
N GLU A 187 1.57 -16.13 -10.58
CA GLU A 187 2.66 -17.06 -10.93
C GLU A 187 2.92 -17.10 -12.43
N LYS A 188 1.86 -17.15 -13.22
CA LYS A 188 1.92 -17.16 -14.70
C LYS A 188 2.50 -15.86 -15.26
N THR A 189 2.20 -14.72 -14.66
CA THR A 189 2.52 -13.39 -15.22
C THR A 189 3.81 -12.79 -14.67
N PHE A 190 4.27 -13.22 -13.49
CA PHE A 190 5.46 -12.70 -12.83
C PHE A 190 6.74 -12.80 -13.68
N PRO A 191 7.07 -13.92 -14.39
CA PRO A 191 8.29 -14.02 -15.17
C PRO A 191 8.45 -12.91 -16.22
N GLY A 192 7.35 -12.47 -16.85
CA GLY A 192 7.36 -11.37 -17.81
C GLY A 192 7.80 -10.05 -17.21
N SER A 193 7.54 -9.82 -15.92
CA SER A 193 7.94 -8.59 -15.22
C SER A 193 9.42 -8.55 -14.87
N LEU A 194 10.07 -9.71 -14.69
CA LEU A 194 11.49 -9.80 -14.30
C LEU A 194 12.46 -9.30 -15.38
N ALA A 195 12.09 -9.40 -16.64
CA ALA A 195 12.93 -8.94 -17.76
C ALA A 195 13.22 -7.43 -17.72
N TYR A 196 12.48 -6.68 -16.89
CA TYR A 196 12.54 -5.22 -16.81
C TYR A 196 13.06 -4.71 -15.45
N LEU A 197 13.73 -5.55 -14.65
CA LEU A 197 14.22 -5.14 -13.31
C LEU A 197 15.19 -3.96 -13.36
N ASP A 198 16.04 -3.88 -14.39
CA ASP A 198 17.02 -2.80 -14.61
C ASP A 198 16.56 -1.78 -15.67
N SER A 199 15.27 -1.77 -16.01
CA SER A 199 14.78 -0.92 -17.08
C SER A 199 14.94 0.56 -16.74
N GLN A 200 15.59 1.31 -17.65
CA GLN A 200 15.68 2.76 -17.61
C GLN A 200 14.42 3.43 -18.17
N VAL A 201 13.49 2.65 -18.71
CA VAL A 201 12.21 3.13 -19.22
C VAL A 201 11.25 3.36 -18.04
N TYR A 202 10.96 4.62 -17.74
CA TYR A 202 10.18 4.98 -16.56
C TYR A 202 8.77 4.36 -16.53
N HIS A 203 8.15 4.11 -17.70
CA HIS A 203 6.83 3.49 -17.80
C HIS A 203 6.75 2.12 -17.12
N GLU A 204 7.84 1.34 -17.12
CA GLU A 204 7.90 0.03 -16.48
C GLU A 204 7.83 0.10 -14.94
N TRP A 205 8.12 1.27 -14.37
CA TRP A 205 8.10 1.51 -12.93
C TRP A 205 6.75 2.03 -12.42
N LEU A 206 5.82 2.37 -13.31
CA LEU A 206 4.50 2.84 -12.91
C LEU A 206 3.77 1.76 -12.11
N PHE A 207 3.01 2.18 -11.09
CA PHE A 207 2.23 1.34 -10.17
C PHE A 207 3.06 0.53 -9.15
N ASP A 208 4.12 1.14 -8.63
CA ASP A 208 4.84 0.67 -7.42
C ASP A 208 5.27 -0.80 -7.49
N ARG A 209 6.12 -1.12 -8.47
CA ARG A 209 6.68 -2.46 -8.70
C ARG A 209 7.22 -3.12 -7.44
N THR A 210 7.98 -2.36 -6.64
CA THR A 210 8.62 -2.87 -5.42
C THR A 210 7.58 -3.40 -4.43
N THR A 211 6.52 -2.64 -4.19
CA THR A 211 5.43 -3.08 -3.31
C THR A 211 4.71 -4.30 -3.88
N CYS A 212 4.52 -4.39 -5.20
CA CYS A 212 3.92 -5.58 -5.81
C CYS A 212 4.72 -6.84 -5.47
N TYR A 213 6.03 -6.82 -5.66
CA TYR A 213 6.89 -7.97 -5.36
C TYR A 213 6.94 -8.30 -3.87
N TYR A 214 6.99 -7.31 -2.98
CA TYR A 214 6.90 -7.56 -1.54
C TYR A 214 5.55 -8.16 -1.13
N LYS A 215 4.44 -7.75 -1.73
CA LYS A 215 3.14 -8.37 -1.48
C LYS A 215 3.11 -9.85 -1.88
N MET A 216 3.76 -10.19 -3.01
CA MET A 216 3.89 -11.60 -3.42
C MET A 216 4.81 -12.38 -2.47
N TYR A 217 5.93 -11.78 -2.02
CA TYR A 217 6.77 -12.38 -0.99
C TYR A 217 5.99 -12.64 0.30
N VAL A 218 5.22 -11.69 0.79
CA VAL A 218 4.41 -11.83 2.00
C VAL A 218 3.42 -12.99 1.89
N ARG A 219 2.84 -13.20 0.70
CA ARG A 219 1.87 -14.27 0.47
C ARG A 219 2.51 -15.64 0.30
N THR A 220 3.73 -15.72 -0.22
CA THR A 220 4.36 -17.00 -0.63
C THR A 220 5.56 -17.41 0.23
N GLY A 221 6.28 -16.45 0.82
CA GLY A 221 7.57 -16.68 1.48
C GLY A 221 8.72 -17.02 0.52
N GLU A 222 8.51 -16.94 -0.81
CA GLU A 222 9.45 -17.44 -1.79
C GLU A 222 10.59 -16.45 -2.08
N LEU A 223 11.81 -17.01 -2.18
CA LEU A 223 13.04 -16.27 -2.46
C LEU A 223 12.97 -15.43 -3.74
N LYS A 224 12.31 -15.93 -4.81
CA LYS A 224 12.24 -15.23 -6.10
C LYS A 224 11.53 -13.87 -5.97
N TYR A 225 10.44 -13.79 -5.20
CA TYR A 225 9.71 -12.55 -4.98
C TYR A 225 10.47 -11.60 -4.05
N PHE A 226 11.12 -12.14 -3.01
CA PHE A 226 11.99 -11.34 -2.13
C PHE A 226 13.14 -10.72 -2.89
N SER A 227 13.85 -11.51 -3.70
CA SER A 227 15.00 -11.04 -4.49
C SER A 227 14.60 -9.97 -5.51
N ALA A 228 13.48 -10.15 -6.22
CA ALA A 228 12.94 -9.16 -7.14
C ALA A 228 12.55 -7.86 -6.42
N ALA A 229 11.89 -7.96 -5.26
CA ALA A 229 11.51 -6.82 -4.44
C ALA A 229 12.73 -6.06 -3.90
N TYR A 230 13.73 -6.80 -3.44
CA TYR A 230 14.98 -6.25 -2.92
C TYR A 230 15.73 -5.45 -4.00
N HIS A 231 15.87 -6.04 -5.19
CA HIS A 231 16.47 -5.39 -6.35
C HIS A 231 15.71 -4.12 -6.73
N ALA A 232 14.38 -4.23 -6.92
CA ALA A 232 13.53 -3.11 -7.31
C ALA A 232 13.56 -1.96 -6.29
N ALA A 233 13.62 -2.28 -4.98
CA ALA A 233 13.74 -1.28 -3.92
C ALA A 233 15.05 -0.49 -4.03
N ASN A 234 16.18 -1.18 -4.23
CA ASN A 234 17.47 -0.52 -4.35
C ASN A 234 17.62 0.25 -5.66
N PHE A 235 17.05 -0.24 -6.75
CA PHE A 235 16.99 0.52 -8.00
C PHE A 235 16.17 1.82 -7.81
N MET A 236 14.99 1.74 -7.23
CA MET A 236 14.15 2.91 -6.93
C MET A 236 14.89 3.91 -6.03
N ARG A 237 15.56 3.43 -4.98
CA ARG A 237 16.36 4.25 -4.07
C ARG A 237 17.48 5.00 -4.79
N GLN A 238 18.22 4.33 -5.68
CA GLN A 238 19.31 4.94 -6.47
C GLN A 238 18.82 6.00 -7.45
N HIS A 239 17.59 5.87 -7.95
CA HIS A 239 16.95 6.83 -8.84
C HIS A 239 16.01 7.80 -8.09
N THR A 240 16.19 7.96 -6.78
CA THR A 240 15.49 8.97 -5.99
C THR A 240 16.35 10.22 -5.89
N LYS A 241 15.81 11.38 -6.25
CA LYS A 241 16.49 12.67 -6.08
C LYS A 241 16.64 12.97 -4.60
N LEU A 242 17.88 13.22 -4.15
CA LEU A 242 18.18 13.33 -2.73
C LEU A 242 18.11 14.75 -2.17
N ASP A 243 18.18 15.77 -3.04
CA ASP A 243 18.28 17.19 -2.63
C ASP A 243 17.47 18.12 -3.53
N GLY A 244 17.43 19.41 -3.13
CA GLY A 244 16.73 20.46 -3.86
C GLY A 244 15.21 20.42 -3.70
N GLU A 245 14.52 21.27 -4.46
CA GLU A 245 13.08 21.49 -4.36
C GLU A 245 12.25 20.23 -4.61
N ASP A 246 12.69 19.40 -5.59
CA ASP A 246 12.00 18.15 -5.92
C ASP A 246 12.63 16.92 -5.25
N ALA A 247 13.26 17.05 -4.08
CA ALA A 247 13.80 15.89 -3.38
C ALA A 247 12.70 14.86 -3.11
N GLY A 248 12.98 13.59 -3.44
CA GLY A 248 12.04 12.48 -3.30
C GLY A 248 11.38 12.02 -4.62
N ILE A 249 11.54 12.74 -5.74
CA ILE A 249 11.01 12.27 -7.03
C ILE A 249 11.85 11.13 -7.61
N PHE A 250 11.23 10.37 -8.52
CA PHE A 250 11.89 9.36 -9.33
C PHE A 250 12.58 10.02 -10.54
N THR A 251 13.91 10.01 -10.56
CA THR A 251 14.71 10.79 -11.52
C THR A 251 14.52 10.38 -12.98
N LEU A 252 14.15 9.12 -13.25
CA LEU A 252 13.89 8.65 -14.61
C LEU A 252 12.62 9.28 -15.21
N LYS A 253 11.67 9.70 -14.36
CA LYS A 253 10.43 10.35 -14.82
C LYS A 253 10.43 11.86 -14.60
N GLY A 254 11.02 12.33 -13.50
CA GLY A 254 10.91 13.72 -13.07
C GLY A 254 9.75 13.94 -12.10
N ALA A 255 9.32 15.20 -11.95
CA ALA A 255 8.31 15.64 -11.00
C ALA A 255 6.91 15.14 -11.38
N ASP A 256 6.54 13.96 -10.87
CA ASP A 256 5.22 13.35 -11.10
C ASP A 256 4.84 12.47 -9.89
N LEU A 257 3.81 12.87 -9.16
CA LEU A 257 3.37 12.22 -7.92
C LEU A 257 3.03 10.74 -8.10
N LYS A 258 2.56 10.33 -9.29
CA LYS A 258 2.21 8.92 -9.57
C LYS A 258 3.42 7.98 -9.70
N TYR A 259 4.66 8.52 -9.63
CA TYR A 259 5.91 7.75 -9.60
C TYR A 259 6.65 7.87 -8.27
N VAL A 260 6.02 8.40 -7.23
CA VAL A 260 6.62 8.58 -5.90
C VAL A 260 6.05 7.55 -4.94
N TYR A 261 6.87 6.57 -4.50
CA TYR A 261 6.41 5.39 -3.77
C TYR A 261 7.08 5.24 -2.39
N PRO A 262 6.77 6.09 -1.41
CA PRO A 262 7.37 5.96 -0.07
C PRO A 262 7.01 4.64 0.61
N ARG A 263 5.86 4.02 0.26
CA ARG A 263 5.48 2.69 0.76
C ARG A 263 6.52 1.63 0.44
N ALA A 264 7.05 1.63 -0.78
CA ALA A 264 8.08 0.69 -1.22
C ALA A 264 9.32 0.75 -0.34
N MET A 265 9.82 1.95 -0.08
CA MET A 265 10.99 2.20 0.74
C MET A 265 10.74 1.85 2.21
N HIS A 266 9.55 2.15 2.71
CA HIS A 266 9.15 1.85 4.08
C HIS A 266 9.10 0.33 4.33
N ILE A 267 8.45 -0.44 3.45
CA ILE A 267 8.41 -1.91 3.55
C ILE A 267 9.82 -2.50 3.48
N HIS A 268 10.66 -1.99 2.55
CA HIS A 268 12.04 -2.44 2.44
C HIS A 268 12.81 -2.20 3.75
N TYR A 269 12.70 -1.01 4.34
CA TYR A 269 13.31 -0.71 5.64
C TYR A 269 12.84 -1.66 6.75
N LEU A 270 11.54 -1.92 6.86
CA LEU A 270 10.99 -2.79 7.90
C LEU A 270 11.41 -4.26 7.76
N LEU A 271 11.75 -4.72 6.54
CA LEU A 271 12.22 -6.09 6.26
C LEU A 271 13.75 -6.24 6.29
N THR A 272 14.50 -5.14 6.23
CA THR A 272 15.96 -5.20 6.07
C THR A 272 16.74 -4.38 7.10
N GLY A 273 16.14 -3.33 7.65
CA GLY A 273 16.82 -2.33 8.47
C GLY A 273 17.72 -1.37 7.69
N ASP A 274 17.60 -1.31 6.35
CA ASP A 274 18.41 -0.40 5.51
C ASP A 274 17.97 1.06 5.69
N GLU A 275 18.77 1.81 6.47
CA GLU A 275 18.52 3.23 6.79
C GLU A 275 18.53 4.13 5.53
N ARG A 276 19.21 3.70 4.45
CA ARG A 276 19.21 4.44 3.18
C ARG A 276 17.83 4.42 2.52
N ALA A 277 17.14 3.27 2.62
CA ALA A 277 15.76 3.16 2.14
C ALA A 277 14.82 4.01 2.99
N LEU A 278 14.99 4.03 4.32
CA LEU A 278 14.22 4.90 5.20
C LEU A 278 14.42 6.38 4.85
N ALA A 279 15.67 6.79 4.59
CA ALA A 279 16.00 8.17 4.20
C ALA A 279 15.32 8.54 2.88
N ALA A 280 15.43 7.70 1.84
CA ALA A 280 14.75 7.91 0.56
C ALA A 280 13.22 7.94 0.72
N GLY A 281 12.65 7.03 1.51
CA GLY A 281 11.22 6.99 1.80
C GLY A 281 10.70 8.26 2.48
N LYS A 282 11.47 8.84 3.39
CA LYS A 282 11.13 10.11 4.05
C LYS A 282 11.14 11.29 3.07
N LEU A 283 12.09 11.35 2.12
CA LEU A 283 12.10 12.36 1.06
C LEU A 283 10.89 12.22 0.15
N MET A 284 10.60 11.00 -0.32
CA MET A 284 9.41 10.71 -1.13
C MET A 284 8.12 11.10 -0.40
N ALA A 285 8.00 10.77 0.89
CA ALA A 285 6.83 11.12 1.69
C ALA A 285 6.69 12.63 1.88
N ARG A 286 7.81 13.35 2.02
CA ARG A 286 7.82 14.81 2.11
C ARG A 286 7.31 15.43 0.81
N TYR A 287 7.79 14.95 -0.35
CA TYR A 287 7.28 15.36 -1.65
C TYR A 287 5.75 15.14 -1.75
N CYS A 288 5.25 13.97 -1.31
CA CYS A 288 3.81 13.71 -1.25
C CYS A 288 3.07 14.71 -0.34
N LEU A 289 3.61 15.02 0.85
CA LEU A 289 3.00 15.98 1.78
C LEU A 289 2.86 17.38 1.17
N ASP A 290 3.91 17.82 0.50
CA ASP A 290 4.00 19.17 -0.05
C ASP A 290 3.12 19.35 -1.31
N HIS A 291 2.88 18.26 -2.08
CA HIS A 291 2.11 18.28 -3.32
C HIS A 291 0.70 17.69 -3.21
N GLN A 292 0.33 17.04 -2.07
CA GLN A 292 -1.01 16.49 -1.88
C GLN A 292 -2.02 17.60 -1.60
N ASN A 293 -2.93 17.84 -2.55
CA ASN A 293 -4.07 18.73 -2.37
C ASN A 293 -5.38 17.97 -2.63
N PRO A 294 -6.20 17.73 -1.59
CA PRO A 294 -7.42 16.94 -1.71
C PRO A 294 -8.62 17.74 -2.24
N VAL A 295 -8.49 19.05 -2.39
CA VAL A 295 -9.61 19.91 -2.82
C VAL A 295 -9.73 19.89 -4.33
N TYR A 296 -10.80 19.28 -4.84
CA TYR A 296 -11.15 19.32 -6.24
C TYR A 296 -11.79 20.66 -6.61
N GLN A 297 -11.30 21.26 -7.68
CA GLN A 297 -11.92 22.39 -8.33
C GLN A 297 -12.14 22.07 -9.79
N PRO A 298 -13.34 22.28 -10.35
CA PRO A 298 -13.58 22.09 -11.78
C PRO A 298 -12.62 22.92 -12.63
N ALA A 299 -12.27 22.44 -13.81
CA ALA A 299 -11.32 23.08 -14.72
C ALA A 299 -11.66 24.53 -15.10
N SER A 300 -12.93 24.92 -14.99
CA SER A 300 -13.39 26.30 -15.15
C SER A 300 -12.98 27.25 -14.00
N LEU A 301 -12.62 26.69 -12.85
CA LEU A 301 -12.08 27.38 -11.68
C LEU A 301 -10.62 26.98 -11.64
N LYS A 302 -9.67 27.87 -11.63
CA LYS A 302 -8.22 27.61 -11.65
C LYS A 302 -7.84 26.26 -11.02
N PRO A 303 -7.23 25.33 -11.75
CA PRO A 303 -6.92 24.00 -11.24
C PRO A 303 -6.04 24.11 -10.00
N VAL A 304 -6.41 23.35 -8.96
CA VAL A 304 -5.57 23.22 -7.78
C VAL A 304 -4.54 22.13 -8.06
N ALA A 305 -3.31 22.48 -7.90
CA ALA A 305 -2.15 21.66 -8.21
C ALA A 305 -2.11 20.36 -7.42
N LEU A 306 -1.99 19.24 -8.11
CA LEU A 306 -1.85 17.93 -7.46
C LEU A 306 -0.88 16.97 -8.11
N GLY A 307 -0.21 17.35 -9.01
CA GLY A 307 0.79 16.69 -9.78
C GLY A 307 1.14 17.58 -10.92
N VAL A 308 2.38 17.84 -11.09
CA VAL A 308 2.87 18.48 -12.30
C VAL A 308 3.01 17.35 -13.29
N ASP A 309 2.25 17.37 -14.39
CA ASP A 309 2.61 16.60 -15.57
C ASP A 309 3.67 17.40 -16.30
N PRO A 310 4.96 17.02 -16.25
CA PRO A 310 6.03 17.78 -16.89
C PRO A 310 5.87 17.85 -18.42
N GLU A 311 5.23 16.84 -19.03
CA GLU A 311 5.00 16.79 -20.47
C GLU A 311 3.92 17.79 -20.89
N ARG A 312 3.01 18.14 -19.97
CA ARG A 312 1.86 19.00 -20.22
C ARG A 312 1.96 20.35 -19.52
N GLY A 313 2.92 20.53 -18.61
CA GLY A 313 3.10 21.76 -17.84
C GLY A 313 1.86 22.15 -17.02
N ARG A 314 1.05 21.18 -16.61
CA ARG A 314 -0.25 21.38 -15.97
C ARG A 314 -0.35 20.65 -14.65
N ASN A 315 -1.02 21.29 -13.73
CA ASN A 315 -1.48 20.66 -12.49
C ASN A 315 -2.91 20.19 -12.68
N PHE A 316 -3.21 18.92 -12.33
CA PHE A 316 -4.53 18.35 -12.49
C PHE A 316 -4.90 17.44 -11.30
N TRP A 317 -6.20 17.28 -11.08
CA TRP A 317 -6.73 16.45 -10.01
C TRP A 317 -7.31 15.16 -10.59
N THR A 318 -6.69 14.02 -10.32
CA THR A 318 -7.23 12.71 -10.66
C THR A 318 -7.23 11.79 -9.46
N LEU A 319 -8.13 10.80 -9.46
CA LEU A 319 -8.22 9.79 -8.39
C LEU A 319 -6.90 9.04 -8.19
N ARG A 320 -6.13 8.83 -9.25
CA ARG A 320 -4.81 8.20 -9.20
C ARG A 320 -3.80 9.03 -8.43
N HIS A 321 -3.70 10.34 -8.71
CA HIS A 321 -2.80 11.22 -7.97
C HIS A 321 -3.24 11.37 -6.52
N GLN A 322 -4.56 11.44 -6.27
CA GLN A 322 -5.10 11.43 -4.92
C GLN A 322 -4.72 10.17 -4.15
N GLY A 323 -4.78 9.00 -4.81
CA GLY A 323 -4.40 7.72 -4.23
C GLY A 323 -2.93 7.67 -3.83
N TYR A 324 -2.02 8.02 -4.74
CA TYR A 324 -0.58 8.00 -4.44
C TYR A 324 -0.18 9.06 -3.41
N GLY A 325 -0.74 10.26 -3.51
CA GLY A 325 -0.46 11.33 -2.55
C GLY A 325 -0.91 10.96 -1.13
N LEU A 326 -2.14 10.47 -0.96
CA LEU A 326 -2.64 10.03 0.34
C LEU A 326 -1.82 8.85 0.89
N LEU A 327 -1.47 7.87 0.04
CA LEU A 327 -0.65 6.73 0.44
C LEU A 327 0.74 7.19 0.92
N GLY A 328 1.36 8.12 0.20
CA GLY A 328 2.64 8.71 0.58
C GLY A 328 2.58 9.48 1.90
N VAL A 329 1.52 10.23 2.11
CA VAL A 329 1.25 10.94 3.37
C VAL A 329 1.09 9.95 4.54
N LEU A 330 0.35 8.85 4.36
CA LEU A 330 0.18 7.83 5.41
C LEU A 330 1.50 7.16 5.79
N HIS A 331 2.31 6.75 4.80
CA HIS A 331 3.63 6.18 5.08
C HIS A 331 4.62 7.21 5.67
N GLY A 332 4.47 8.50 5.33
CA GLY A 332 5.20 9.58 6.00
C GLY A 332 4.85 9.68 7.49
N TRP A 333 3.57 9.55 7.84
CA TRP A 333 3.13 9.45 9.23
C TRP A 333 3.73 8.23 9.93
N GLU A 334 3.63 7.06 9.32
CA GLU A 334 4.15 5.81 9.89
C GLU A 334 5.66 5.89 10.15
N MET A 335 6.46 6.34 9.17
CA MET A 335 7.92 6.44 9.29
C MET A 335 8.40 7.50 10.28
N THR A 336 7.65 8.60 10.45
CA THR A 336 8.17 9.76 11.20
C THR A 336 7.43 10.07 12.48
N GLY A 337 6.12 9.78 12.55
CA GLY A 337 5.22 10.25 13.61
C GLY A 337 4.92 11.75 13.57
N ASP A 338 5.34 12.45 12.52
CA ASP A 338 5.12 13.89 12.37
C ASP A 338 3.65 14.18 12.09
N GLN A 339 3.03 14.95 12.98
CA GLN A 339 1.61 15.29 12.96
C GLN A 339 1.15 16.02 11.69
N ARG A 340 2.06 16.64 10.92
CA ARG A 340 1.72 17.28 9.65
C ARG A 340 1.15 16.27 8.66
N TYR A 341 1.74 15.08 8.58
CA TYR A 341 1.26 13.99 7.72
C TYR A 341 -0.13 13.51 8.15
N TRP A 342 -0.33 13.30 9.46
CA TRP A 342 -1.63 12.87 9.98
C TRP A 342 -2.74 13.89 9.72
N LYS A 343 -2.45 15.18 9.98
CA LYS A 343 -3.39 16.27 9.67
C LYS A 343 -3.76 16.30 8.19
N LYS A 344 -2.78 16.14 7.29
CA LYS A 344 -3.02 16.06 5.85
C LYS A 344 -3.89 14.86 5.46
N ALA A 345 -3.66 13.69 6.04
CA ALA A 345 -4.50 12.52 5.79
C ALA A 345 -5.95 12.77 6.23
N VAL A 346 -6.19 13.34 7.42
CA VAL A 346 -7.53 13.71 7.92
C VAL A 346 -8.21 14.72 6.99
N GLU A 347 -7.46 15.72 6.49
CA GLU A 347 -7.94 16.70 5.50
C GLU A 347 -8.38 16.01 4.21
N CYS A 348 -7.59 15.08 3.70
CA CYS A 348 -7.91 14.29 2.51
C CYS A 348 -9.23 13.54 2.66
N ILE A 349 -9.39 12.81 3.76
CA ILE A 349 -10.62 12.04 4.01
C ILE A 349 -11.84 12.96 4.12
N ALA A 350 -11.70 14.09 4.79
CA ALA A 350 -12.78 15.07 4.92
C ALA A 350 -13.19 15.65 3.56
N ALA A 351 -12.20 15.97 2.72
CA ALA A 351 -12.42 16.50 1.38
C ALA A 351 -13.09 15.47 0.46
N TYR A 352 -12.62 14.22 0.42
CA TYR A 352 -13.23 13.18 -0.41
C TYR A 352 -14.65 12.85 0.04
N TYR A 353 -14.88 12.76 1.35
CA TYR A 353 -16.21 12.55 1.90
C TYR A 353 -17.17 13.69 1.50
N LYS A 354 -16.73 14.94 1.66
CA LYS A 354 -17.51 16.12 1.27
C LYS A 354 -17.79 16.13 -0.23
N HIS A 355 -16.75 15.88 -1.07
CA HIS A 355 -16.88 15.81 -2.54
C HIS A 355 -17.95 14.81 -2.96
N GLN A 356 -17.97 13.61 -2.36
CA GLN A 356 -18.94 12.57 -2.69
C GLN A 356 -20.37 12.91 -2.24
N GLN A 357 -20.53 13.66 -1.12
CA GLN A 357 -21.84 14.08 -0.62
C GLN A 357 -22.36 15.34 -1.35
N GLN A 358 -21.48 16.21 -1.74
CA GLN A 358 -21.75 17.50 -2.35
C GLN A 358 -20.78 17.69 -3.53
N PRO A 359 -21.08 17.09 -4.69
CA PRO A 359 -20.21 17.21 -5.85
C PRO A 359 -19.95 18.68 -6.20
N PRO A 360 -18.69 19.06 -6.50
CA PRO A 360 -18.29 20.44 -6.73
C PRO A 360 -18.89 21.05 -8.00
N ASP A 361 -19.47 20.24 -8.87
CA ASP A 361 -20.19 20.65 -10.07
C ASP A 361 -21.64 21.08 -9.79
N GLY A 362 -22.08 21.07 -8.52
CA GLY A 362 -23.42 21.45 -8.08
C GLY A 362 -24.54 20.46 -8.45
N ARG A 363 -24.22 19.32 -9.06
CA ARG A 363 -25.18 18.29 -9.40
C ARG A 363 -25.47 17.36 -8.22
N PRO A 364 -26.58 16.61 -8.25
CA PRO A 364 -26.90 15.67 -7.19
C PRO A 364 -25.78 14.63 -6.98
N ALA A 365 -25.60 14.23 -5.72
CA ALA A 365 -24.66 13.19 -5.33
C ALA A 365 -25.10 11.84 -5.88
N ASP A 366 -24.25 11.17 -6.60
CA ASP A 366 -24.49 9.83 -7.19
C ASP A 366 -23.61 8.73 -6.61
N GLY A 367 -22.65 9.10 -5.77
CA GLY A 367 -21.66 8.21 -5.15
C GLY A 367 -20.30 8.23 -5.81
N SER A 368 -20.12 8.96 -6.92
CA SER A 368 -18.82 9.12 -7.58
C SER A 368 -17.99 10.25 -6.96
N LEU A 369 -16.72 10.24 -7.32
CA LEU A 369 -15.79 11.36 -7.16
C LEU A 369 -15.42 11.87 -8.56
N ARG A 370 -15.72 13.12 -8.88
CA ARG A 370 -15.37 13.76 -10.16
C ARG A 370 -13.86 13.95 -10.25
N GLN A 371 -13.32 13.94 -11.45
CA GLN A 371 -11.92 14.24 -11.71
C GLN A 371 -11.73 15.08 -12.97
N ASP A 372 -10.56 15.70 -13.10
CA ASP A 372 -10.18 16.52 -14.25
C ASP A 372 -9.70 15.65 -15.41
N TRP A 373 -10.61 14.88 -16.02
CA TRP A 373 -10.24 14.04 -17.14
C TRP A 373 -9.80 14.86 -18.36
N GLU A 374 -10.55 15.91 -18.67
CA GLU A 374 -10.27 16.81 -19.78
C GLU A 374 -8.87 17.45 -19.69
N LEU A 375 -8.37 17.70 -18.47
CA LEU A 375 -7.01 18.18 -18.26
C LEU A 375 -5.98 17.06 -18.26
N TYR A 376 -6.40 15.84 -17.88
CA TYR A 376 -5.52 14.68 -17.80
C TYR A 376 -5.20 14.15 -19.19
N ASP A 377 -6.21 13.88 -20.01
CA ASP A 377 -6.05 13.46 -21.40
C ASP A 377 -7.07 14.14 -22.33
N PRO A 378 -6.72 15.29 -22.90
CA PRO A 378 -7.63 16.03 -23.78
C PRO A 378 -7.99 15.26 -25.07
N ASN A 379 -7.21 14.24 -25.43
CA ASN A 379 -7.51 13.40 -26.60
C ASN A 379 -8.49 12.26 -26.27
N GLU A 380 -8.55 11.86 -24.99
CA GLU A 380 -9.47 10.85 -24.49
C GLU A 380 -10.72 11.46 -23.83
N ALA A 381 -10.70 12.74 -23.51
CA ALA A 381 -11.73 13.37 -22.70
C ALA A 381 -12.85 13.95 -23.56
N THR A 382 -13.95 13.26 -23.58
CA THR A 382 -15.18 13.75 -24.21
C THR A 382 -16.18 14.32 -23.21
N PHE A 383 -15.94 14.15 -21.90
CA PHE A 383 -16.92 14.49 -20.87
C PHE A 383 -16.38 15.49 -19.84
N LYS A 384 -17.13 16.59 -19.64
CA LYS A 384 -17.02 17.41 -18.43
C LYS A 384 -17.65 16.68 -17.26
N GLY A 385 -16.94 16.57 -16.13
CA GLY A 385 -17.46 15.85 -14.95
C GLY A 385 -17.40 14.32 -15.11
N ALA A 386 -16.28 13.83 -15.57
CA ALA A 386 -16.00 12.42 -15.67
C ALA A 386 -15.46 11.84 -14.35
N THR A 387 -15.49 10.52 -14.26
CA THR A 387 -14.73 9.75 -13.28
C THR A 387 -14.15 8.50 -13.92
N SER A 388 -13.24 7.82 -13.26
CA SER A 388 -12.63 6.60 -13.79
C SER A 388 -12.74 5.45 -12.78
N ALA A 389 -13.29 4.34 -13.23
CA ALA A 389 -13.45 3.16 -12.39
C ALA A 389 -12.09 2.65 -11.89
N TRP A 390 -11.15 2.41 -12.79
CA TRP A 390 -9.85 1.85 -12.41
C TRP A 390 -8.98 2.80 -11.58
N MET A 391 -9.03 4.12 -11.84
CA MET A 391 -8.27 5.09 -11.03
C MET A 391 -8.78 5.16 -9.59
N MET A 392 -10.08 4.90 -9.36
CA MET A 392 -10.63 4.85 -8.02
C MET A 392 -10.05 3.70 -7.20
N ALA A 393 -9.73 2.57 -7.80
CA ALA A 393 -9.10 1.45 -7.11
C ALA A 393 -7.77 1.86 -6.44
N LEU A 394 -7.00 2.76 -7.07
CA LEU A 394 -5.78 3.34 -6.51
C LEU A 394 -6.04 4.24 -5.29
N LEU A 395 -7.21 4.89 -5.21
CA LEU A 395 -7.61 5.68 -4.03
C LEU A 395 -8.19 4.80 -2.92
N LEU A 396 -8.85 3.69 -3.26
CA LEU A 396 -9.44 2.79 -2.27
C LEU A 396 -8.39 2.12 -1.36
N ASP A 397 -7.22 1.80 -1.88
CA ASP A 397 -6.12 1.21 -1.10
C ASP A 397 -5.67 2.14 0.05
N PRO A 398 -5.27 3.40 -0.17
CA PRO A 398 -4.95 4.31 0.94
C PRO A 398 -6.14 4.69 1.82
N LEU A 399 -7.36 4.72 1.31
CA LEU A 399 -8.55 4.88 2.14
C LEU A 399 -8.66 3.73 3.15
N PHE A 400 -8.46 2.50 2.69
CA PHE A 400 -8.45 1.33 3.57
C PHE A 400 -7.29 1.39 4.57
N CYS A 401 -6.07 1.76 4.13
CA CYS A 401 -4.92 1.95 5.03
C CYS A 401 -5.22 2.99 6.13
N TYR A 402 -5.80 4.14 5.76
CA TYR A 402 -6.20 5.15 6.74
C TYR A 402 -7.24 4.60 7.73
N TRP A 403 -8.22 3.84 7.24
CA TRP A 403 -9.24 3.24 8.09
C TRP A 403 -8.64 2.23 9.10
N THR A 404 -7.65 1.44 8.71
CA THR A 404 -6.98 0.50 9.63
C THR A 404 -6.23 1.20 10.76
N ILE A 405 -5.76 2.43 10.53
CA ILE A 405 -5.09 3.25 11.54
C ILE A 405 -6.08 3.96 12.45
N SER A 406 -7.15 4.55 11.86
CA SER A 406 -8.04 5.51 12.53
C SER A 406 -9.39 4.95 12.99
N GLY A 407 -9.89 3.91 12.33
CA GLY A 407 -11.28 3.44 12.51
C GLY A 407 -12.36 4.42 11.99
N ASP A 408 -12.00 5.39 11.15
CA ASP A 408 -12.88 6.47 10.69
C ASP A 408 -14.08 5.93 9.89
N LYS A 409 -15.29 6.16 10.40
CA LYS A 409 -16.55 5.67 9.81
C LYS A 409 -16.90 6.30 8.46
N ARG A 410 -16.25 7.40 8.06
CA ARG A 410 -16.44 8.03 6.74
C ARG A 410 -15.90 7.14 5.62
N VAL A 411 -14.83 6.41 5.88
CA VAL A 411 -14.17 5.55 4.86
C VAL A 411 -15.11 4.45 4.36
N PRO A 412 -15.71 3.60 5.20
CA PRO A 412 -16.70 2.63 4.72
C PRO A 412 -17.83 3.26 3.91
N GLN A 413 -18.29 4.47 4.27
CA GLN A 413 -19.35 5.17 3.54
C GLN A 413 -18.89 5.57 2.13
N ILE A 414 -17.65 6.12 2.01
CA ILE A 414 -17.07 6.46 0.71
C ILE A 414 -17.00 5.22 -0.18
N ILE A 415 -16.49 4.11 0.36
CA ILE A 415 -16.30 2.86 -0.37
C ILE A 415 -17.62 2.27 -0.84
N LEU A 416 -18.61 2.15 0.06
CA LEU A 416 -19.91 1.58 -0.27
C LEU A 416 -20.68 2.42 -1.29
N LYS A 417 -20.67 3.74 -1.17
CA LYS A 417 -21.28 4.63 -2.15
C LYS A 417 -20.62 4.54 -3.52
N TRP A 418 -19.29 4.39 -3.54
CA TRP A 418 -18.58 4.15 -4.78
C TRP A 418 -18.96 2.82 -5.43
N CYS A 419 -19.02 1.73 -4.66
CA CYS A 419 -19.42 0.42 -5.19
C CYS A 419 -20.87 0.44 -5.73
N ASP A 420 -21.80 1.12 -5.05
CA ASP A 420 -23.17 1.32 -5.53
C ASP A 420 -23.22 2.16 -6.83
N PHE A 421 -22.37 3.19 -6.93
CA PHE A 421 -22.24 3.98 -8.15
C PHE A 421 -21.67 3.13 -9.30
N LEU A 422 -20.60 2.39 -9.06
CA LEU A 422 -19.96 1.52 -10.04
C LEU A 422 -20.96 0.48 -10.58
N ASP A 423 -21.72 -0.17 -9.70
CA ASP A 423 -22.74 -1.14 -10.10
C ASP A 423 -23.82 -0.53 -11.02
N ARG A 424 -24.30 0.67 -10.68
CA ARG A 424 -25.40 1.31 -11.43
C ARG A 424 -24.95 2.03 -12.70
N ARG A 425 -23.72 2.56 -12.74
CA ARG A 425 -23.27 3.50 -13.76
C ARG A 425 -21.97 3.12 -14.45
N GLY A 426 -21.09 2.40 -13.74
CA GLY A 426 -19.75 2.12 -14.21
C GLY A 426 -19.63 0.87 -15.07
N ILE A 427 -20.68 0.06 -15.16
CA ILE A 427 -20.66 -1.22 -15.88
C ILE A 427 -21.56 -1.12 -17.11
N VAL A 428 -21.07 -1.59 -18.25
CA VAL A 428 -21.86 -1.64 -19.49
C VAL A 428 -23.10 -2.52 -19.31
N PRO A 429 -24.21 -2.27 -20.04
CA PRO A 429 -25.48 -2.95 -19.80
C PRO A 429 -25.42 -4.47 -19.88
N ASN A 430 -24.55 -5.06 -20.71
CA ASN A 430 -24.36 -6.52 -20.80
C ASN A 430 -23.56 -7.12 -19.63
N GLY A 431 -23.04 -6.27 -18.72
CA GLY A 431 -22.34 -6.70 -17.51
C GLY A 431 -20.92 -7.24 -17.71
N SER A 432 -20.40 -7.25 -18.93
CA SER A 432 -19.10 -7.89 -19.26
C SER A 432 -17.88 -7.00 -19.07
N LYS A 433 -18.06 -5.67 -18.98
CA LYS A 433 -16.97 -4.69 -18.90
C LYS A 433 -17.38 -3.49 -18.04
N ALA A 434 -16.39 -2.80 -17.48
CA ALA A 434 -16.59 -1.46 -16.93
C ALA A 434 -16.28 -0.40 -17.99
N TYR A 435 -16.82 0.80 -17.83
CA TYR A 435 -16.36 1.95 -18.60
C TYR A 435 -14.98 2.40 -18.10
N TYR A 436 -14.08 2.71 -19.01
CA TYR A 436 -12.78 3.29 -18.72
C TYR A 436 -12.93 4.70 -18.15
N VAL A 437 -13.77 5.50 -18.82
CA VAL A 437 -14.25 6.81 -18.37
C VAL A 437 -15.75 6.74 -18.20
N ILE A 438 -16.26 7.13 -17.03
CA ILE A 438 -17.67 7.16 -16.73
C ILE A 438 -18.15 8.60 -16.81
N ASN A 439 -19.16 8.87 -17.64
CA ASN A 439 -19.82 10.17 -17.72
C ASN A 439 -20.80 10.33 -16.55
N CYS A 440 -20.43 11.09 -15.53
CA CYS A 440 -21.29 11.33 -14.38
C CYS A 440 -22.54 12.14 -14.74
N PHE A 441 -22.57 12.84 -15.89
CA PHE A 441 -23.68 13.69 -16.33
C PHE A 441 -24.71 12.98 -17.19
N ALA A 442 -24.39 11.82 -17.75
CA ALA A 442 -25.33 11.02 -18.54
C ALA A 442 -26.60 10.64 -17.75
N ALA A 443 -26.55 10.64 -16.42
CA ALA A 443 -27.72 10.43 -15.58
C ALA A 443 -28.77 11.53 -15.70
N PHE A 444 -28.38 12.71 -16.13
CA PHE A 444 -29.20 13.91 -16.18
C PHE A 444 -29.54 14.35 -17.61
N ASP A 445 -28.94 13.65 -18.60
CA ASP A 445 -29.18 13.89 -20.01
C ASP A 445 -29.13 12.54 -20.77
N PRO A 446 -30.28 11.99 -21.16
CA PRO A 446 -30.35 10.68 -21.83
C PRO A 446 -29.73 10.66 -23.24
N ASN A 447 -29.38 11.83 -23.81
CA ASN A 447 -28.74 11.92 -25.11
C ASN A 447 -27.20 11.79 -25.00
N GLN A 448 -26.66 11.80 -23.80
CA GLN A 448 -25.23 11.62 -23.59
C GLN A 448 -24.83 10.16 -23.44
N SER A 449 -23.66 9.80 -23.97
CA SER A 449 -23.06 8.49 -23.71
C SER A 449 -22.80 8.29 -22.22
N PRO A 450 -23.14 7.13 -21.63
CA PRO A 450 -22.87 6.85 -20.23
C PRO A 450 -21.38 6.74 -19.89
N GLY A 451 -20.53 6.52 -20.90
CA GLY A 451 -19.09 6.41 -20.73
C GLY A 451 -18.37 5.90 -21.97
N GLU A 452 -17.07 5.75 -21.87
CA GLU A 452 -16.19 5.22 -22.90
C GLU A 452 -15.53 3.93 -22.45
N ILE A 453 -15.40 2.98 -23.36
CA ILE A 453 -14.69 1.72 -23.17
C ILE A 453 -13.31 1.92 -23.79
N GLY A 454 -12.29 2.16 -22.95
CA GLY A 454 -10.91 2.22 -23.43
C GLY A 454 -10.40 0.86 -23.92
N PRO A 455 -9.42 0.85 -24.83
CA PRO A 455 -8.84 -0.38 -25.38
C PRO A 455 -8.27 -1.30 -24.28
N ASP A 456 -7.76 -0.71 -23.19
CA ASP A 456 -7.06 -1.41 -22.11
C ASP A 456 -7.99 -1.83 -20.96
N MET A 457 -9.31 -1.64 -21.08
CA MET A 457 -10.24 -1.87 -19.96
C MET A 457 -10.25 -3.33 -19.47
N GLN A 458 -9.88 -4.28 -20.31
CA GLN A 458 -9.77 -5.68 -19.92
C GLN A 458 -8.67 -5.92 -18.87
N MET A 459 -7.59 -5.13 -18.88
CA MET A 459 -6.52 -5.20 -17.87
C MET A 459 -6.99 -4.79 -16.48
N HIS A 460 -8.08 -4.05 -16.38
CA HIS A 460 -8.61 -3.53 -15.12
C HIS A 460 -9.64 -4.44 -14.46
N ASN A 461 -9.90 -5.63 -14.99
CA ASN A 461 -10.89 -6.53 -14.41
C ASN A 461 -10.52 -6.96 -12.98
N MET A 462 -9.22 -7.14 -12.68
CA MET A 462 -8.80 -7.49 -11.32
C MET A 462 -9.03 -6.34 -10.34
N GLU A 463 -8.85 -5.09 -10.77
CA GLU A 463 -9.17 -3.91 -9.96
C GLU A 463 -10.67 -3.78 -9.72
N MET A 464 -11.50 -4.09 -10.73
CA MET A 464 -12.94 -4.12 -10.53
C MET A 464 -13.34 -5.17 -9.50
N ALA A 465 -12.78 -6.38 -9.60
CA ALA A 465 -12.98 -7.43 -8.61
C ALA A 465 -12.54 -6.96 -7.20
N TYR A 466 -11.38 -6.33 -7.08
CA TYR A 466 -10.89 -5.78 -5.81
C TYR A 466 -11.87 -4.78 -5.19
N MET A 467 -12.41 -3.84 -5.97
CA MET A 467 -13.35 -2.84 -5.46
C MET A 467 -14.61 -3.49 -4.89
N PHE A 468 -15.18 -4.48 -5.59
CA PHE A 468 -16.35 -5.20 -5.09
C PHE A 468 -16.02 -6.10 -3.89
N ALA A 469 -14.82 -6.72 -3.83
CA ALA A 469 -14.37 -7.45 -2.65
C ALA A 469 -14.30 -6.54 -1.41
N LEU A 470 -13.79 -5.33 -1.57
CA LEU A 470 -13.75 -4.33 -0.50
C LEU A 470 -15.17 -3.86 -0.11
N GLY A 471 -16.07 -3.71 -1.08
CA GLY A 471 -17.49 -3.44 -0.84
C GLY A 471 -18.17 -4.56 -0.04
N ILE A 472 -17.90 -5.83 -0.37
CA ILE A 472 -18.39 -7.00 0.38
C ILE A 472 -17.88 -6.98 1.81
N PHE A 473 -16.58 -6.68 1.99
CA PHE A 473 -15.97 -6.58 3.31
C PHE A 473 -16.68 -5.56 4.23
N PHE A 474 -17.04 -4.39 3.72
CA PHE A 474 -17.68 -3.34 4.53
C PHE A 474 -19.21 -3.42 4.59
N SER A 475 -19.86 -4.17 3.69
CA SER A 475 -21.32 -4.22 3.66
C SER A 475 -21.89 -5.16 4.71
N ARG A 476 -22.83 -4.67 5.50
CA ARG A 476 -23.69 -5.47 6.39
C ARG A 476 -25.04 -5.83 5.76
N ASP A 477 -25.39 -5.17 4.66
CA ASP A 477 -26.62 -5.43 3.92
C ASP A 477 -26.46 -6.67 3.02
N VAL A 478 -27.28 -7.68 3.25
CA VAL A 478 -27.24 -8.97 2.55
C VAL A 478 -27.49 -8.80 1.04
N ARG A 479 -28.49 -8.03 0.64
CA ARG A 479 -28.85 -7.81 -0.77
C ARG A 479 -27.72 -7.10 -1.53
N ARG A 480 -27.14 -6.07 -0.88
CA ARG A 480 -25.97 -5.36 -1.44
C ARG A 480 -24.78 -6.30 -1.62
N ARG A 481 -24.51 -7.16 -0.63
CA ARG A 481 -23.43 -8.15 -0.72
C ARG A 481 -23.65 -9.15 -1.87
N GLU A 482 -24.87 -9.63 -2.08
CA GLU A 482 -25.19 -10.52 -3.19
C GLU A 482 -24.91 -9.86 -4.55
N VAL A 483 -25.29 -8.59 -4.73
CA VAL A 483 -24.96 -7.82 -5.94
C VAL A 483 -23.46 -7.73 -6.12
N TYR A 484 -22.72 -7.34 -5.08
CA TYR A 484 -21.27 -7.20 -5.16
C TYR A 484 -20.57 -8.53 -5.40
N GLN A 485 -21.04 -9.65 -4.82
CA GLN A 485 -20.50 -10.99 -5.08
C GLN A 485 -20.67 -11.39 -6.56
N LYS A 486 -21.82 -11.13 -7.15
CA LYS A 486 -22.05 -11.37 -8.58
C LYS A 486 -21.09 -10.56 -9.46
N ARG A 487 -20.88 -9.27 -9.13
CA ARG A 487 -19.93 -8.40 -9.85
C ARG A 487 -18.50 -8.84 -9.66
N PHE A 488 -18.11 -9.14 -8.42
CA PHE A 488 -16.79 -9.69 -8.10
C PHE A 488 -16.50 -10.92 -8.97
N GLN A 489 -17.38 -11.91 -8.96
CA GLN A 489 -17.17 -13.15 -9.69
C GLN A 489 -17.02 -12.90 -11.21
N GLY A 490 -17.89 -12.08 -11.79
CA GLY A 490 -17.83 -11.78 -13.21
C GLY A 490 -16.51 -11.12 -13.64
N PHE A 491 -15.99 -10.15 -12.85
CA PHE A 491 -14.73 -9.51 -13.17
C PHE A 491 -13.50 -10.40 -12.85
N PHE A 492 -13.55 -11.16 -11.77
CA PHE A 492 -12.47 -12.06 -11.39
C PHE A 492 -12.21 -13.15 -12.43
N GLU A 493 -13.28 -13.74 -12.99
CA GLU A 493 -13.19 -14.76 -14.04
C GLU A 493 -12.71 -14.22 -15.39
N LEU A 494 -12.89 -12.92 -15.64
CA LEU A 494 -12.48 -12.24 -16.87
C LEU A 494 -11.13 -11.54 -16.75
N ALA A 495 -10.40 -11.73 -15.65
CA ALA A 495 -9.11 -11.07 -15.44
C ALA A 495 -8.07 -11.56 -16.44
N VAL A 496 -7.48 -10.61 -17.16
CA VAL A 496 -6.44 -10.84 -18.16
C VAL A 496 -5.33 -9.80 -18.01
N MET A 497 -4.12 -10.16 -18.39
CA MET A 497 -3.03 -9.21 -18.51
C MET A 497 -2.74 -8.94 -19.99
N VAL A 498 -2.91 -7.70 -20.42
CA VAL A 498 -2.82 -7.30 -21.83
C VAL A 498 -1.91 -6.07 -21.91
N ASP A 499 -0.67 -6.23 -22.05
CA ASP A 499 0.27 -5.22 -22.56
C ASP A 499 1.59 -5.92 -22.86
N PRO A 500 1.73 -6.52 -24.05
CA PRO A 500 2.94 -7.25 -24.41
C PRO A 500 4.16 -6.32 -24.52
N ASN A 501 3.96 -5.02 -24.72
CA ASN A 501 5.05 -4.04 -24.85
C ASN A 501 5.56 -3.56 -23.49
N HIS A 502 4.72 -3.64 -22.44
CA HIS A 502 5.03 -3.18 -21.08
C HIS A 502 4.61 -4.20 -20.02
N PRO A 503 5.12 -5.44 -20.05
CA PRO A 503 4.64 -6.51 -19.19
C PRO A 503 4.91 -6.25 -17.70
N ALA A 504 5.97 -5.53 -17.36
CA ALA A 504 6.26 -5.17 -15.98
C ALA A 504 5.27 -4.12 -15.47
N ARG A 505 4.96 -3.10 -16.26
CA ARG A 505 3.93 -2.10 -15.94
C ARG A 505 2.56 -2.78 -15.78
N ALA A 506 2.19 -3.68 -16.68
CA ALA A 506 0.92 -4.39 -16.63
C ALA A 506 0.83 -5.29 -15.38
N PHE A 507 1.92 -5.97 -15.00
CA PHE A 507 2.01 -6.73 -13.76
C PHE A 507 1.79 -5.84 -12.53
N ASN A 508 2.52 -4.72 -12.44
CA ASN A 508 2.38 -3.78 -11.33
C ASN A 508 0.94 -3.26 -11.24
N TRP A 509 0.37 -2.89 -12.35
CA TRP A 509 -0.97 -2.36 -12.46
C TRP A 509 -2.02 -3.34 -11.91
N THR A 510 -1.93 -4.59 -12.36
CA THR A 510 -2.87 -5.63 -11.95
C THR A 510 -2.74 -5.97 -10.47
N PHE A 511 -1.52 -6.02 -9.90
CA PHE A 511 -1.28 -6.64 -8.59
C PHE A 511 -0.95 -5.68 -7.45
N GLN A 512 -0.79 -4.37 -7.70
CA GLN A 512 -0.36 -3.39 -6.68
C GLN A 512 -1.19 -3.45 -5.39
N PHE A 513 -2.50 -3.53 -5.48
CA PHE A 513 -3.41 -3.55 -4.33
C PHE A 513 -4.36 -4.76 -4.33
N THR A 514 -4.53 -5.43 -5.46
CA THR A 514 -5.50 -6.53 -5.60
C THR A 514 -5.18 -7.75 -4.76
N SER A 515 -3.92 -7.90 -4.30
CA SER A 515 -3.52 -9.01 -3.41
C SER A 515 -4.38 -9.12 -2.14
N GLN A 516 -5.02 -8.04 -1.73
CA GLN A 516 -5.90 -8.00 -0.56
C GLN A 516 -7.29 -8.60 -0.83
N LEU A 517 -7.69 -8.79 -2.10
CA LEU A 517 -9.03 -9.26 -2.42
C LEU A 517 -9.36 -10.63 -1.81
N VAL A 518 -8.38 -11.54 -1.76
CA VAL A 518 -8.57 -12.86 -1.14
C VAL A 518 -8.93 -12.72 0.34
N TYR A 519 -8.24 -11.83 1.05
CA TYR A 519 -8.53 -11.52 2.45
C TYR A 519 -9.95 -10.98 2.64
N PHE A 520 -10.38 -10.01 1.82
CA PHE A 520 -11.71 -9.42 1.92
C PHE A 520 -12.83 -10.43 1.62
N MET A 521 -12.59 -11.34 0.68
CA MET A 521 -13.55 -12.36 0.31
C MET A 521 -13.68 -13.50 1.33
N GLN A 522 -12.62 -13.78 2.08
CA GLN A 522 -12.63 -14.82 3.12
C GLN A 522 -13.11 -14.31 4.48
N ARG A 523 -13.00 -13.01 4.74
CA ARG A 523 -13.29 -12.38 6.04
C ARG A 523 -14.21 -11.17 5.90
N PRO A 524 -15.45 -11.35 5.41
CA PRO A 524 -16.43 -10.26 5.39
C PRO A 524 -16.66 -9.75 6.80
N ALA A 525 -16.78 -8.41 6.96
CA ALA A 525 -16.89 -7.72 8.25
C ALA A 525 -18.23 -7.99 8.95
#